data_05a38978d5cf8c88a0ef84540392a771
#
_entry.id   05a38978d5cf8c88a0ef84540392a771
#
_cell.length_a   1.000
_cell.length_b   1.000
_cell.length_c   1.000
_cell.angle_alpha   90.00
_cell.angle_beta   90.00
_cell.angle_gamma   90.00
#
_symmetry.space_group_name_H-M   'P 1'
#
loop_
_entity.id
_entity.type
_entity.pdbx_description
1 polymer ?
#
loop_
_entity_poly.entity_id
_entity_poly.type
_entity_poly.pdbx_seq_one_letter_code
_entity_poly.pdbx_strand_id
1 'polypeptide(L)'
;MKKLDIPLKAALGYAFVIAMFGVAVIVIYRYTRSAVRLSDVERGMTARWDAAGNLVHGIFEVENTERAVCMGDVNRWDDYMRAIARTRACADSLSVMLDDTVQRARIDSLQQLLESKRENTRRLVSILGADVAGLVSER
;
A
#
# COMPACT_ATOMS: atom_id res chain seq x y z
N MET A 1 -33.36 28.61 -64.25
CA MET A 1 -32.30 28.03 -63.37
C MET A 1 -32.88 27.84 -61.96
N LYS A 2 -32.82 26.65 -61.46
CA LYS A 2 -33.74 26.03 -60.50
C LYS A 2 -33.55 26.51 -59.08
N LYS A 3 -34.66 26.82 -58.41
CA LYS A 3 -34.84 27.15 -56.98
C LYS A 3 -34.51 25.96 -56.03
N LEU A 4 -33.55 25.10 -56.36
CA LEU A 4 -33.17 23.92 -55.58
C LEU A 4 -31.97 24.20 -54.62
N ASP A 5 -31.38 25.40 -54.70
CA ASP A 5 -30.10 25.66 -53.99
C ASP A 5 -30.26 25.95 -52.50
N ILE A 6 -31.39 26.53 -52.07
CA ILE A 6 -31.58 26.94 -50.67
C ILE A 6 -31.80 25.75 -49.74
N PRO A 7 -32.68 24.77 -50.02
CA PRO A 7 -32.85 23.64 -49.14
C PRO A 7 -31.62 22.71 -49.09
N LEU A 8 -30.87 22.60 -50.20
CA LEU A 8 -29.64 21.79 -50.22
C LEU A 8 -28.52 22.42 -49.41
N LYS A 9 -28.35 23.73 -49.47
CA LYS A 9 -27.35 24.46 -48.66
C LYS A 9 -27.69 24.41 -47.16
N ALA A 10 -28.98 24.52 -46.82
CA ALA A 10 -29.43 24.34 -45.45
C ALA A 10 -29.21 22.92 -44.93
N ALA A 11 -29.52 21.92 -45.74
CA ALA A 11 -29.26 20.51 -45.35
C ALA A 11 -27.78 20.19 -45.17
N LEU A 12 -26.91 20.72 -46.03
CA LEU A 12 -25.45 20.64 -45.88
C LEU A 12 -24.95 21.34 -44.61
N GLY A 13 -25.50 22.51 -44.28
CA GLY A 13 -25.16 23.18 -43.01
C GLY A 13 -25.54 22.38 -41.78
N TYR A 14 -26.75 21.78 -41.77
CA TYR A 14 -27.15 20.91 -40.65
C TYR A 14 -26.30 19.62 -40.56
N ALA A 15 -25.98 18.99 -41.68
CA ALA A 15 -25.10 17.83 -41.73
C ALA A 15 -23.71 18.15 -41.16
N PHE A 16 -23.17 19.31 -41.49
CA PHE A 16 -21.88 19.76 -40.97
C PHE A 16 -21.92 20.00 -39.46
N VAL A 17 -22.97 20.62 -38.94
CA VAL A 17 -23.14 20.84 -37.49
C VAL A 17 -23.26 19.54 -36.76
N ILE A 18 -24.04 18.56 -37.26
CA ILE A 18 -24.16 17.24 -36.68
C ILE A 18 -22.81 16.48 -36.66
N ALA A 19 -22.05 16.57 -37.77
CA ALA A 19 -20.72 15.97 -37.85
C ALA A 19 -19.76 16.60 -36.83
N MET A 20 -19.76 17.93 -36.67
CA MET A 20 -18.95 18.62 -35.68
C MET A 20 -19.33 18.22 -34.24
N PHE A 21 -20.62 18.08 -33.94
CA PHE A 21 -21.09 17.57 -32.66
C PHE A 21 -20.63 16.13 -32.40
N GLY A 22 -20.72 15.26 -33.42
CA GLY A 22 -20.25 13.90 -33.35
C GLY A 22 -18.74 13.81 -33.04
N VAL A 23 -17.92 14.62 -33.70
CA VAL A 23 -16.48 14.70 -33.44
C VAL A 23 -16.22 15.21 -32.02
N ALA A 24 -16.92 16.25 -31.57
CA ALA A 24 -16.77 16.79 -30.22
C ALA A 24 -17.09 15.73 -29.15
N VAL A 25 -18.18 14.99 -29.32
CA VAL A 25 -18.56 13.89 -28.39
C VAL A 25 -17.49 12.80 -28.35
N ILE A 26 -16.95 12.41 -29.50
CA ILE A 26 -15.89 11.39 -29.58
C ILE A 26 -14.63 11.88 -28.87
N VAL A 27 -14.23 13.13 -29.07
CA VAL A 27 -13.05 13.73 -28.42
C VAL A 27 -13.24 13.78 -26.90
N ILE A 28 -14.38 14.27 -26.42
CA ILE A 28 -14.71 14.31 -25.00
C ILE A 28 -14.69 12.92 -24.39
N TYR A 29 -15.30 11.94 -25.05
CA TYR A 29 -15.33 10.55 -24.57
C TYR A 29 -13.92 9.95 -24.45
N ARG A 30 -13.07 10.16 -25.46
CA ARG A 30 -11.66 9.69 -25.42
C ARG A 30 -10.88 10.37 -24.33
N TYR A 31 -11.07 11.68 -24.13
CA TYR A 31 -10.38 12.45 -23.11
C TYR A 31 -10.79 12.00 -21.70
N THR A 32 -12.10 11.84 -21.47
CA THR A 32 -12.63 11.36 -20.19
C THR A 32 -12.12 9.95 -19.85
N ARG A 33 -12.09 9.06 -20.84
CA ARG A 33 -11.58 7.70 -20.64
C ARG A 33 -10.09 7.66 -20.31
N SER A 34 -9.30 8.57 -20.90
CA SER A 34 -7.87 8.71 -20.58
C SER A 34 -7.67 9.29 -19.19
N ALA A 35 -8.46 10.28 -18.79
CA ALA A 35 -8.40 10.88 -17.47
C ALA A 35 -8.77 9.90 -16.36
N VAL A 36 -9.78 9.06 -16.56
CA VAL A 36 -10.15 8.00 -15.61
C VAL A 36 -9.02 6.99 -15.43
N ARG A 37 -8.38 6.54 -16.52
CA ARG A 37 -7.23 5.63 -16.43
C ARG A 37 -6.05 6.24 -15.67
N LEU A 38 -5.78 7.52 -15.88
CA LEU A 38 -4.71 8.23 -15.16
C LEU A 38 -5.02 8.31 -13.66
N SER A 39 -6.26 8.61 -13.30
CA SER A 39 -6.74 8.65 -11.91
C SER A 39 -6.65 7.28 -11.22
N ASP A 40 -6.93 6.17 -11.91
CA ASP A 40 -6.82 4.83 -11.35
C ASP A 40 -5.35 4.44 -11.09
N VAL A 41 -4.43 4.81 -11.99
CA VAL A 41 -2.99 4.62 -11.81
C VAL A 41 -2.48 5.44 -10.62
N GLU A 42 -2.90 6.69 -10.52
CA GLU A 42 -2.51 7.60 -9.44
C GLU A 42 -3.00 7.11 -8.07
N ARG A 43 -4.26 6.64 -7.99
CA ARG A 43 -4.80 6.03 -6.77
C ARG A 43 -4.05 4.76 -6.38
N GLY A 44 -3.70 3.92 -7.34
CA GLY A 44 -2.90 2.72 -7.10
C GLY A 44 -1.49 3.06 -6.57
N MET A 45 -0.85 4.10 -7.09
CA MET A 45 0.44 4.57 -6.58
C MET A 45 0.32 5.11 -5.15
N THR A 46 -0.67 5.95 -4.87
CA THR A 46 -0.89 6.51 -3.52
C THR A 46 -1.11 5.40 -2.51
N ALA A 47 -1.95 4.40 -2.82
CA ALA A 47 -2.18 3.26 -1.94
C ALA A 47 -0.91 2.44 -1.65
N ARG A 48 -0.04 2.26 -2.66
CA ARG A 48 1.27 1.60 -2.49
C ARG A 48 2.21 2.40 -1.59
N TRP A 49 2.25 3.73 -1.75
CA TRP A 49 3.05 4.62 -0.91
C TRP A 49 2.57 4.60 0.54
N ASP A 50 1.27 4.66 0.78
CA ASP A 50 0.68 4.58 2.11
C ASP A 50 0.96 3.23 2.77
N ALA A 51 0.83 2.12 2.03
CA ALA A 51 1.16 0.80 2.52
C ALA A 51 2.65 0.66 2.87
N ALA A 52 3.56 1.20 2.04
CA ALA A 52 4.99 1.23 2.31
C ALA A 52 5.31 2.10 3.53
N GLY A 53 4.69 3.27 3.67
CA GLY A 53 4.83 4.15 4.83
C GLY A 53 4.40 3.46 6.13
N ASN A 54 3.26 2.77 6.11
CA ASN A 54 2.76 2.00 7.24
C ASN A 54 3.70 0.84 7.62
N LEU A 55 4.29 0.17 6.62
CA LEU A 55 5.29 -0.87 6.86
C LEU A 55 6.55 -0.32 7.54
N VAL A 56 7.09 0.79 7.05
CA VAL A 56 8.25 1.47 7.64
C VAL A 56 7.95 1.89 9.08
N HIS A 57 6.79 2.49 9.33
CA HIS A 57 6.37 2.88 10.69
C HIS A 57 6.27 1.66 11.62
N GLY A 58 5.70 0.56 11.12
CA GLY A 58 5.63 -0.70 11.86
C GLY A 58 7.01 -1.25 12.23
N ILE A 59 7.99 -1.19 11.33
CA ILE A 59 9.37 -1.60 11.61
C ILE A 59 9.97 -0.78 12.75
N PHE A 60 9.80 0.53 12.73
CA PHE A 60 10.26 1.40 13.83
C PHE A 60 9.57 1.08 15.16
N GLU A 61 8.27 0.78 15.14
CA GLU A 61 7.53 0.36 16.35
C GLU A 61 8.08 -0.97 16.90
N VAL A 62 8.37 -1.94 16.04
CA VAL A 62 9.02 -3.20 16.42
C VAL A 62 10.37 -2.94 17.06
N GLU A 63 11.23 -2.12 16.44
CA GLU A 63 12.57 -1.83 16.98
C GLU A 63 12.52 -1.11 18.33
N ASN A 64 11.62 -0.14 18.50
CA ASN A 64 11.48 0.60 19.74
C ASN A 64 10.97 -0.30 20.88
N THR A 65 9.98 -1.15 20.60
CA THR A 65 9.43 -2.06 21.61
C THR A 65 10.42 -3.19 21.94
N GLU A 66 11.15 -3.73 20.94
CA GLU A 66 12.22 -4.68 21.13
C GLU A 66 13.32 -4.11 22.05
N ARG A 67 13.77 -2.88 21.79
CA ARG A 67 14.78 -2.21 22.60
C ARG A 67 14.34 -2.10 24.05
N ALA A 68 13.09 -1.71 24.32
CA ALA A 68 12.56 -1.64 25.67
C ALA A 68 12.57 -3.00 26.37
N VAL A 69 12.15 -4.06 25.68
CA VAL A 69 12.19 -5.44 26.20
C VAL A 69 13.63 -5.89 26.49
N CYS A 70 14.58 -5.60 25.57
CA CYS A 70 15.99 -5.94 25.75
C CYS A 70 16.66 -5.15 26.91
N MET A 71 16.13 -3.98 27.26
CA MET A 71 16.56 -3.21 28.42
C MET A 71 15.96 -3.68 29.76
N GLY A 72 15.18 -4.76 29.74
CA GLY A 72 14.59 -5.40 30.90
C GLY A 72 13.15 -5.01 31.20
N ASP A 73 12.50 -4.18 30.38
CA ASP A 73 11.07 -3.89 30.51
C ASP A 73 10.21 -5.02 29.91
N VAL A 74 10.12 -6.13 30.63
CA VAL A 74 9.37 -7.34 30.22
C VAL A 74 7.87 -7.05 30.03
N ASN A 75 7.33 -5.99 30.67
CA ASN A 75 5.92 -5.61 30.49
C ASN A 75 5.61 -5.14 29.05
N ARG A 76 6.64 -4.73 28.29
CA ARG A 76 6.53 -4.35 26.89
C ARG A 76 6.48 -5.53 25.90
N TRP A 77 6.57 -6.77 26.41
CA TRP A 77 6.52 -7.95 25.56
C TRP A 77 5.26 -8.04 24.71
N ASP A 78 4.10 -7.76 25.30
CA ASP A 78 2.83 -7.77 24.56
C ASP A 78 2.74 -6.65 23.51
N ASP A 79 3.32 -5.48 23.79
CA ASP A 79 3.43 -4.39 22.83
C ASP A 79 4.31 -4.78 21.65
N TYR A 80 5.45 -5.41 21.92
CA TYR A 80 6.37 -5.94 20.91
C TYR A 80 5.68 -6.98 20.00
N MET A 81 4.97 -7.93 20.59
CA MET A 81 4.25 -8.96 19.83
C MET A 81 3.15 -8.35 18.96
N ARG A 82 2.44 -7.32 19.44
CA ARG A 82 1.45 -6.58 18.64
C ARG A 82 2.10 -5.80 17.51
N ALA A 83 3.23 -5.16 17.75
CA ALA A 83 3.98 -4.45 16.72
C ALA A 83 4.43 -5.40 15.59
N ILE A 84 4.98 -6.56 15.92
CA ILE A 84 5.33 -7.59 14.93
C ILE A 84 4.12 -8.04 14.11
N ALA A 85 2.99 -8.33 14.77
CA ALA A 85 1.78 -8.79 14.09
C ALA A 85 1.24 -7.72 13.11
N ARG A 86 1.22 -6.45 13.51
CA ARG A 86 0.82 -5.32 12.64
C ARG A 86 1.76 -5.14 11.45
N THR A 87 3.08 -5.16 11.71
CA THR A 87 4.09 -5.00 10.66
C THR A 87 3.99 -6.12 9.63
N ARG A 88 3.72 -7.33 10.07
CA ARG A 88 3.50 -8.49 9.21
C ARG A 88 2.26 -8.30 8.33
N ALA A 89 1.14 -7.87 8.90
CA ALA A 89 -0.07 -7.58 8.16
C ALA A 89 0.13 -6.46 7.12
N CYS A 90 0.92 -5.42 7.45
CA CYS A 90 1.30 -4.39 6.48
C CYS A 90 2.16 -4.95 5.35
N ALA A 91 3.11 -5.84 5.64
CA ALA A 91 3.95 -6.52 4.65
C ALA A 91 3.11 -7.41 3.72
N ASP A 92 2.17 -8.18 4.25
CA ASP A 92 1.23 -8.98 3.47
C ASP A 92 0.39 -8.12 2.53
N SER A 93 -0.17 -7.02 3.06
CA SER A 93 -0.97 -6.08 2.26
C SER A 93 -0.14 -5.45 1.13
N LEU A 94 1.10 -5.06 1.41
CA LEU A 94 1.99 -4.50 0.40
C LEU A 94 2.38 -5.55 -0.65
N SER A 95 2.65 -6.80 -0.26
CA SER A 95 3.04 -7.87 -1.17
C SER A 95 1.97 -8.15 -2.24
N VAL A 96 0.68 -8.06 -1.86
CA VAL A 96 -0.45 -8.21 -2.79
C VAL A 96 -0.53 -7.06 -3.81
N MET A 97 -0.10 -5.85 -3.42
CA MET A 97 -0.14 -4.67 -4.28
C MET A 97 1.07 -4.57 -5.24
N LEU A 98 2.09 -5.40 -5.04
CA LEU A 98 3.30 -5.41 -5.85
C LEU A 98 3.17 -6.38 -7.02
N ASP A 99 3.42 -5.90 -8.23
CA ASP A 99 3.44 -6.71 -9.45
C ASP A 99 4.82 -7.33 -9.70
N ASP A 100 5.89 -6.72 -9.15
CA ASP A 100 7.27 -7.12 -9.35
C ASP A 100 7.67 -8.27 -8.41
N THR A 101 8.12 -9.37 -9.00
CA THR A 101 8.58 -10.56 -8.29
C THR A 101 9.79 -10.32 -7.40
N VAL A 102 10.70 -9.41 -7.81
CA VAL A 102 11.89 -9.04 -7.01
C VAL A 102 11.49 -8.29 -5.76
N GLN A 103 10.52 -7.38 -5.88
CA GLN A 103 10.01 -6.64 -4.72
C GLN A 103 9.25 -7.56 -3.76
N ARG A 104 8.45 -8.51 -4.26
CA ARG A 104 7.80 -9.53 -3.41
C ARG A 104 8.82 -10.36 -2.66
N ALA A 105 9.88 -10.84 -3.31
CA ALA A 105 10.94 -11.61 -2.65
C ALA A 105 11.64 -10.82 -1.53
N ARG A 106 11.75 -9.48 -1.66
CA ARG A 106 12.27 -8.62 -0.59
C ARG A 106 11.32 -8.53 0.60
N ILE A 107 10.01 -8.46 0.35
CA ILE A 107 9.00 -8.50 1.42
C ILE A 107 9.03 -9.85 2.14
N ASP A 108 9.14 -10.95 1.42
CA ASP A 108 9.25 -12.29 2.01
C ASP A 108 10.51 -12.39 2.89
N SER A 109 11.64 -11.83 2.43
CA SER A 109 12.88 -11.77 3.22
C SER A 109 12.71 -10.93 4.49
N LEU A 110 11.98 -9.82 4.42
CA LEU A 110 11.65 -8.99 5.58
C LEU A 110 10.80 -9.77 6.59
N GLN A 111 9.81 -10.53 6.14
CA GLN A 111 8.96 -11.35 7.00
C GLN A 111 9.77 -12.45 7.71
N GLN A 112 10.71 -13.09 7.01
CA GLN A 112 11.63 -14.07 7.61
C GLN A 112 12.52 -13.41 8.67
N LEU A 113 12.99 -12.18 8.42
CA LEU A 113 13.77 -11.43 9.37
C LEU A 113 12.97 -11.07 10.63
N LEU A 114 11.71 -10.65 10.48
CA LEU A 114 10.81 -10.36 11.60
C LEU A 114 10.55 -11.61 12.44
N GLU A 115 10.40 -12.77 11.80
CA GLU A 115 10.22 -14.05 12.52
C GLU A 115 11.48 -14.44 13.28
N SER A 116 12.65 -14.32 12.67
CA SER A 116 13.93 -14.56 13.32
C SER A 116 14.15 -13.62 14.52
N LYS A 117 13.82 -12.34 14.36
CA LYS A 117 13.88 -11.35 15.45
C LYS A 117 12.95 -11.75 16.60
N ARG A 118 11.72 -12.12 16.30
CA ARG A 118 10.75 -12.58 17.30
C ARG A 118 11.28 -13.74 18.13
N GLU A 119 11.84 -14.75 17.47
CA GLU A 119 12.37 -15.92 18.14
C GLU A 119 13.60 -15.60 19.01
N ASN A 120 14.51 -14.77 18.51
CA ASN A 120 15.68 -14.33 19.26
C ASN A 120 15.30 -13.53 20.51
N THR A 121 14.38 -12.56 20.37
CA THR A 121 13.90 -11.75 21.50
C THR A 121 13.14 -12.63 22.51
N ARG A 122 12.36 -13.60 22.05
CA ARG A 122 11.68 -14.57 22.93
C ARG A 122 12.66 -15.37 23.78
N ARG A 123 13.76 -15.85 23.17
CA ARG A 123 14.81 -16.56 23.92
C ARG A 123 15.47 -15.65 24.96
N LEU A 124 15.72 -14.41 24.61
CA LEU A 124 16.30 -13.43 25.51
C LEU A 124 15.38 -13.15 26.71
N VAL A 125 14.09 -12.97 26.48
CA VAL A 125 13.09 -12.80 27.56
C VAL A 125 12.99 -14.03 28.44
N SER A 126 13.11 -15.23 27.90
CA SER A 126 13.09 -16.46 28.69
C SER A 126 14.31 -16.58 29.64
N ILE A 127 15.47 -16.11 29.19
CA ILE A 127 16.69 -16.08 30.00
C ILE A 127 16.55 -15.02 31.10
N LEU A 128 16.13 -13.80 30.76
CA LEU A 128 15.91 -12.71 31.73
C LEU A 128 14.85 -13.07 32.78
N GLY A 129 13.77 -13.75 32.38
CA GLY A 129 12.73 -14.22 33.28
C GLY A 129 13.21 -15.32 34.24
N ALA A 130 14.11 -16.21 33.78
CA ALA A 130 14.72 -17.23 34.61
C ALA A 130 15.67 -16.64 35.66
N ASP A 131 16.46 -15.60 35.29
CA ASP A 131 17.36 -14.92 36.21
C ASP A 131 16.60 -14.19 37.32
N VAL A 132 15.47 -13.50 36.98
CA VAL A 132 14.62 -12.83 37.97
C VAL A 132 13.96 -13.84 38.90
N ALA A 133 13.53 -14.99 38.40
CA ALA A 133 12.95 -16.05 39.23
C ALA A 133 13.99 -16.71 40.17
N GLY A 134 15.24 -16.82 39.71
CA GLY A 134 16.36 -17.30 40.52
C GLY A 134 16.69 -16.35 41.69
N LEU A 135 16.75 -15.05 41.45
CA LEU A 135 17.01 -14.02 42.45
C LEU A 135 15.90 -13.91 43.53
N VAL A 136 14.65 -14.22 43.19
CA VAL A 136 13.52 -14.25 44.13
C VAL A 136 13.51 -15.51 44.98
N SER A 137 14.10 -16.61 44.49
CA SER A 137 14.16 -17.89 45.21
C SER A 137 15.28 -17.95 46.28
N GLU A 138 16.27 -17.06 46.22
CA GLU A 138 17.39 -16.97 47.17
C GLU A 138 17.18 -16.01 48.36
N ARG A 139 15.99 -15.42 48.45
CA ARG A 139 15.56 -14.58 49.61
C ARG A 139 14.46 -15.23 50.41
#